data_5b888fc60803391318cc19a354102285
#
_entry.id   5b888fc60803391318cc19a354102285
#
_cell.length_a   1.000
_cell.length_b   1.000
_cell.length_c   1.000
_cell.angle_alpha   90.00
_cell.angle_beta   90.00
_cell.angle_gamma   90.00
#
_symmetry.space_group_name_H-M   'P 1'
#
loop_
_entity.id
_entity.type
_entity.pdbx_description
1 polymer ?
#
loop_
_entity_poly.entity_id
_entity_poly.type
_entity_poly.pdbx_seq_one_letter_code
_entity_poly.pdbx_strand_id
1 'polypeptide(L)'
;MLALVLTVIATGLIYVFVSRFVNEDNAKTWLSGYNTMSKEEREKFDLKGYLVFFKSFFYNLGIYGTLIYFVFYFLTDEQFAIWVWIAIQLMPIPFLLYKGKQFNNNS
;
A
#
# COMPACT_ATOMS: atom_id res chain seq x y z
N MET A 1 3.69 0.77 -24.35
CA MET A 1 3.45 2.18 -24.13
C MET A 1 2.12 2.44 -23.47
N LEU A 2 1.04 2.34 -24.22
CA LEU A 2 -0.28 2.51 -23.61
C LEU A 2 -0.52 1.49 -22.51
N ALA A 3 -0.09 0.26 -22.71
CA ALA A 3 -0.26 -0.80 -21.71
C ALA A 3 0.42 -0.47 -20.39
N LEU A 4 1.64 0.11 -20.45
CA LEU A 4 2.35 0.49 -19.21
C LEU A 4 1.65 1.64 -18.51
N VAL A 5 1.22 2.65 -19.25
CA VAL A 5 0.49 3.78 -18.68
C VAL A 5 -0.79 3.30 -18.01
N LEU A 6 -1.54 2.43 -18.69
CA LEU A 6 -2.79 1.90 -18.14
C LEU A 6 -2.53 1.06 -16.89
N THR A 7 -1.44 0.29 -16.88
CA THR A 7 -1.07 -0.50 -15.71
C THR A 7 -0.76 0.39 -14.50
N VAL A 8 0.00 1.45 -14.72
CA VAL A 8 0.35 2.37 -13.63
C VAL A 8 -0.91 3.05 -13.08
N ILE A 9 -1.75 3.54 -13.96
CA ILE A 9 -2.99 4.21 -13.56
C ILE A 9 -3.91 3.24 -12.82
N ALA A 10 -4.07 2.02 -13.35
CA ALA A 10 -4.93 1.01 -12.72
C ALA A 10 -4.42 0.64 -11.34
N THR A 11 -3.10 0.48 -11.20
CA THR A 11 -2.51 0.17 -9.89
C THR A 11 -2.76 1.28 -8.88
N GLY A 12 -2.59 2.54 -9.30
CA GLY A 12 -2.87 3.68 -8.45
C GLY A 12 -4.33 3.74 -8.02
N LEU A 13 -5.25 3.48 -8.95
CA LEU A 13 -6.67 3.45 -8.63
C LEU A 13 -7.01 2.33 -7.66
N ILE A 14 -6.41 1.16 -7.84
CA ILE A 14 -6.62 0.03 -6.92
C ILE A 14 -6.14 0.39 -5.53
N TYR A 15 -4.97 1.02 -5.40
CA TYR A 15 -4.45 1.42 -4.10
C TYR A 15 -5.36 2.44 -3.41
N VAL A 16 -5.84 3.42 -4.14
CA VAL A 16 -6.76 4.42 -3.58
C VAL A 16 -8.08 3.75 -3.18
N PHE A 17 -8.58 2.84 -4.02
CA PHE A 17 -9.80 2.11 -3.71
C PHE A 17 -9.64 1.28 -2.44
N VAL A 18 -8.54 0.54 -2.32
CA VAL A 18 -8.26 -0.27 -1.13
C VAL A 18 -8.18 0.62 0.10
N SER A 19 -7.51 1.77 -0.03
CA SER A 19 -7.37 2.69 1.10
C SER A 19 -8.71 3.20 1.63
N ARG A 20 -9.74 3.23 0.79
CA ARG A 20 -11.06 3.69 1.20
C ARG A 20 -12.00 2.56 1.58
N PHE A 21 -11.75 1.38 1.04
CA PHE A 21 -12.64 0.22 1.23
C PHE A 21 -12.36 -0.54 2.52
N VAL A 22 -11.08 -0.68 2.90
CA VAL A 22 -10.70 -1.46 4.08
C VAL A 22 -11.10 -0.73 5.36
N ASN A 23 -11.76 -1.45 6.27
CA ASN A 23 -12.17 -0.91 7.57
C ASN A 23 -12.13 -2.03 8.61
N GLU A 24 -12.52 -1.72 9.85
CA GLU A 24 -12.48 -2.70 10.94
C GLU A 24 -13.40 -3.90 10.67
N ASP A 25 -14.52 -3.67 10.00
CA ASP A 25 -15.48 -4.73 9.74
C ASP A 25 -14.98 -5.76 8.73
N ASN A 26 -14.25 -5.32 7.71
CA ASN A 26 -13.78 -6.22 6.66
C ASN A 26 -12.29 -6.58 6.78
N ALA A 27 -11.61 -6.10 7.81
CA ALA A 27 -10.18 -6.36 8.00
C ALA A 27 -9.89 -7.86 8.12
N LYS A 28 -10.78 -8.62 8.73
CA LYS A 28 -10.60 -10.07 8.87
C LYS A 28 -10.50 -10.78 7.53
N THR A 29 -11.18 -10.25 6.51
CA THR A 29 -11.18 -10.83 5.18
C THR A 29 -9.96 -10.37 4.37
N TRP A 30 -9.62 -9.08 4.47
CA TRP A 30 -8.64 -8.47 3.58
C TRP A 30 -7.22 -8.46 4.11
N LEU A 31 -7.04 -8.44 5.43
CA LEU A 31 -5.71 -8.42 6.03
C LEU A 31 -5.33 -9.83 6.47
N SER A 32 -4.52 -10.49 5.65
CA SER A 32 -4.17 -11.89 5.90
C SER A 32 -3.45 -12.09 7.24
N GLY A 33 -2.57 -11.16 7.61
CA GLY A 33 -1.88 -11.23 8.90
C GLY A 33 -2.84 -11.16 10.07
N TYR A 34 -3.83 -10.28 9.99
CA TYR A 34 -4.85 -10.15 11.02
C TYR A 34 -5.77 -11.37 11.04
N ASN A 35 -6.09 -11.90 9.86
CA ASN A 35 -6.97 -13.04 9.71
C ASN A 35 -6.41 -14.31 10.38
N THR A 36 -5.08 -14.45 10.40
CA THR A 36 -4.43 -15.62 10.99
C THR A 36 -4.13 -15.47 12.48
N MET A 37 -4.41 -14.29 13.05
CA MET A 37 -4.17 -14.07 14.48
C MET A 37 -5.18 -14.83 15.33
N SER A 38 -4.71 -15.31 16.50
CA SER A 38 -5.60 -15.87 17.50
C SER A 38 -6.46 -14.76 18.11
N LYS A 39 -7.47 -15.16 18.88
CA LYS A 39 -8.33 -14.18 19.54
C LYS A 39 -7.52 -13.29 20.49
N GLU A 40 -6.59 -13.88 21.25
CA GLU A 40 -5.71 -13.11 22.13
C GLU A 40 -4.86 -12.10 21.39
N GLU A 41 -4.29 -12.52 20.26
CA GLU A 41 -3.45 -11.64 19.45
C GLU A 41 -4.26 -10.47 18.90
N ARG A 42 -5.51 -10.73 18.46
CA ARG A 42 -6.38 -9.68 17.95
C ARG A 42 -6.74 -8.65 19.01
N GLU A 43 -6.93 -9.10 20.25
CA GLU A 43 -7.26 -8.19 21.35
C GLU A 43 -6.10 -7.25 21.67
N LYS A 44 -4.87 -7.71 21.49
CA LYS A 44 -3.67 -6.91 21.75
C LYS A 44 -3.25 -6.06 20.56
N PHE A 45 -3.78 -6.33 19.37
CA PHE A 45 -3.38 -5.64 18.16
C PHE A 45 -4.20 -4.36 18.01
N ASP A 46 -3.50 -3.25 17.78
CA ASP A 46 -4.14 -1.95 17.56
C ASP A 46 -4.64 -1.86 16.11
N LEU A 47 -5.75 -2.52 15.84
CA LEU A 47 -6.31 -2.57 14.49
C LEU A 47 -6.69 -1.17 13.98
N LYS A 48 -7.27 -0.37 14.83
CA LYS A 48 -7.72 0.98 14.43
C LYS A 48 -6.54 1.84 14.00
N GLY A 49 -5.47 1.85 14.79
CA GLY A 49 -4.26 2.59 14.44
C GLY A 49 -3.59 2.03 13.20
N TYR A 50 -3.52 0.70 13.09
CA TYR A 50 -2.95 0.06 11.91
C TYR A 50 -3.72 0.43 10.64
N LEU A 51 -5.05 0.46 10.70
CA LEU A 51 -5.85 0.82 9.54
C LEU A 51 -5.62 2.26 9.10
N VAL A 52 -5.45 3.19 10.03
CA VAL A 52 -5.12 4.58 9.68
C VAL A 52 -3.81 4.62 8.92
N PHE A 53 -2.78 3.92 9.42
CA PHE A 53 -1.49 3.84 8.75
C PHE A 53 -1.62 3.14 7.39
N PHE A 54 -2.29 2.00 7.33
CA PHE A 54 -2.44 1.20 6.11
C PHE A 54 -3.12 2.00 5.00
N LYS A 55 -4.22 2.66 5.33
CA LYS A 55 -4.96 3.47 4.36
C LYS A 55 -4.13 4.63 3.86
N SER A 56 -3.46 5.33 4.77
CA SER A 56 -2.60 6.45 4.40
C SER A 56 -1.44 5.99 3.52
N PHE A 57 -0.84 4.85 3.86
CA PHE A 57 0.26 4.27 3.09
C PHE A 57 -0.15 3.99 1.65
N PHE A 58 -1.26 3.28 1.45
CA PHE A 58 -1.67 2.92 0.10
C PHE A 58 -2.22 4.11 -0.68
N TYR A 59 -2.91 5.02 0.00
CA TYR A 59 -3.39 6.24 -0.65
C TYR A 59 -2.20 7.05 -1.18
N ASN A 60 -1.20 7.28 -0.34
CA ASN A 60 -0.02 8.04 -0.74
C ASN A 60 0.77 7.31 -1.82
N LEU A 61 0.95 6.01 -1.68
CA LEU A 61 1.68 5.23 -2.66
C LEU A 61 1.00 5.27 -4.02
N GLY A 62 -0.33 5.15 -4.05
CA GLY A 62 -1.08 5.20 -5.30
C GLY A 62 -0.97 6.55 -5.99
N ILE A 63 -1.13 7.64 -5.24
CA ILE A 63 -1.11 8.98 -5.82
C ILE A 63 0.31 9.40 -6.19
N TYR A 64 1.24 9.33 -5.24
CA TYR A 64 2.60 9.81 -5.47
C TYR A 64 3.36 8.90 -6.41
N GLY A 65 3.15 7.59 -6.35
CA GLY A 65 3.78 6.68 -7.29
C GLY A 65 3.38 6.97 -8.73
N THR A 66 2.10 7.23 -8.95
CA THR A 66 1.59 7.57 -10.29
C THR A 66 2.16 8.91 -10.76
N LEU A 67 2.16 9.92 -9.88
CA LEU A 67 2.68 11.24 -10.23
C LEU A 67 4.18 11.15 -10.57
N ILE A 68 4.95 10.43 -9.78
CA ILE A 68 6.39 10.30 -10.02
C ILE A 68 6.64 9.57 -11.35
N TYR A 69 5.83 8.54 -11.65
CA TYR A 69 5.93 7.86 -12.94
C TYR A 69 5.78 8.84 -14.09
N PHE A 70 4.74 9.69 -14.05
CA PHE A 70 4.51 10.63 -15.13
C PHE A 70 5.59 11.71 -15.20
N VAL A 71 6.11 12.16 -14.06
CA VAL A 71 7.21 13.13 -14.06
C VAL A 71 8.41 12.57 -14.81
N PHE A 72 8.84 11.34 -14.50
CA PHE A 72 9.98 10.74 -15.19
C PHE A 72 9.64 10.36 -16.62
N TYR A 73 8.40 10.00 -16.89
CA TYR A 73 7.96 9.72 -18.26
C TYR A 73 8.18 10.92 -19.17
N PHE A 74 7.85 12.11 -18.69
CA PHE A 74 7.99 13.33 -19.49
C PHE A 74 9.40 13.91 -19.47
N LEU A 75 10.16 13.69 -18.40
CA LEU A 75 11.52 14.23 -18.28
C LEU A 75 12.58 13.33 -18.90
N THR A 76 12.37 12.04 -18.94
CA THR A 76 13.33 11.07 -19.46
C THR A 76 12.67 10.23 -20.56
N ASP A 77 12.39 8.97 -20.26
CA ASP A 77 11.72 8.09 -21.21
C ASP A 77 10.85 7.10 -20.43
N GLU A 78 10.07 6.34 -21.22
CA GLU A 78 9.14 5.36 -20.66
C GLU A 78 9.86 4.25 -19.91
N GLN A 79 10.98 3.78 -20.44
CA GLN A 79 11.72 2.67 -19.84
C GLN A 79 12.28 3.06 -18.48
N PHE A 80 12.87 4.24 -18.38
CA PHE A 80 13.39 4.71 -17.10
C PHE A 80 12.25 4.94 -16.11
N ALA A 81 11.14 5.52 -16.58
CA ALA A 81 9.99 5.79 -15.71
C ALA A 81 9.41 4.52 -15.11
N ILE A 82 9.30 3.44 -15.90
CA ILE A 82 8.74 2.20 -15.38
C ILE A 82 9.66 1.55 -14.35
N TRP A 83 10.98 1.64 -14.54
CA TRP A 83 11.92 1.13 -13.55
C TRP A 83 11.85 1.89 -12.24
N VAL A 84 11.73 3.23 -12.30
CA VAL A 84 11.55 4.06 -11.11
C VAL A 84 10.24 3.68 -10.40
N TRP A 85 9.17 3.50 -11.16
CA TRP A 85 7.88 3.13 -10.60
C TRP A 85 7.94 1.77 -9.90
N ILE A 86 8.59 0.78 -10.52
CA ILE A 86 8.76 -0.54 -9.90
C ILE A 86 9.52 -0.43 -8.59
N ALA A 87 10.59 0.36 -8.57
CA ALA A 87 11.35 0.59 -7.33
C ALA A 87 10.46 1.20 -6.25
N ILE A 88 9.63 2.17 -6.61
CA ILE A 88 8.71 2.81 -5.67
C ILE A 88 7.71 1.81 -5.12
N GLN A 89 7.29 0.83 -5.93
CA GLN A 89 6.35 -0.19 -5.46
C GLN A 89 7.01 -1.18 -4.51
N LEU A 90 8.29 -1.50 -4.71
CA LEU A 90 8.98 -2.53 -3.93
C LEU A 90 9.66 -2.00 -2.68
N MET A 91 10.26 -0.82 -2.75
CA MET A 91 11.05 -0.29 -1.63
C MET A 91 10.25 -0.04 -0.35
N PRO A 92 8.98 0.41 -0.42
CA PRO A 92 8.21 0.63 0.81
C PRO A 92 7.72 -0.64 1.49
N ILE A 93 7.80 -1.79 0.85
CA ILE A 93 7.27 -3.04 1.42
C ILE A 93 7.93 -3.41 2.76
N PRO A 94 9.28 -3.41 2.86
CA PRO A 94 9.90 -3.66 4.16
C PRO A 94 9.48 -2.66 5.23
N PHE A 95 9.31 -1.40 4.86
CA PHE A 95 8.83 -0.37 5.78
C PHE A 95 7.41 -0.68 6.25
N LEU A 96 6.54 -1.08 5.34
CA LEU A 96 5.16 -1.44 5.68
C LEU A 96 5.13 -2.58 6.70
N LEU A 97 5.93 -3.62 6.46
CA LEU A 97 5.98 -4.78 7.35
C LEU A 97 6.54 -4.41 8.72
N TYR A 98 7.63 -3.62 8.72
CA TYR A 98 8.26 -3.20 9.98
C TYR A 98 7.30 -2.32 10.78
N LYS A 99 6.68 -1.35 10.14
CA LYS A 99 5.78 -0.42 10.81
C LYS A 99 4.53 -1.14 11.31
N GLY A 100 4.04 -2.12 10.57
CA GLY A 100 2.89 -2.90 10.97
C GLY A 100 3.08 -3.63 12.29
N LYS A 101 4.30 -4.08 12.57
CA LYS A 101 4.61 -4.75 13.82
C LYS A 101 4.48 -3.84 15.04
N GLN A 102 4.65 -2.54 14.85
CA GLN A 102 4.55 -1.58 15.95
C GLN A 102 3.13 -1.42 16.48
N PHE A 103 2.14 -1.84 15.71
CA PHE A 103 0.75 -1.81 16.17
C PHE A 103 0.36 -3.03 16.98
N ASN A 104 1.28 -3.97 17.13
CA ASN A 104 1.07 -5.13 17.98
C ASN A 104 1.53 -4.78 19.40
N ASN A 105 0.55 -4.60 20.30
CA ASN A 105 0.83 -4.19 21.67
C ASN A 105 1.55 -5.25 22.49
N ASN A 106 1.75 -6.43 21.92
CA ASN A 106 2.43 -7.53 22.58
C ASN A 106 3.92 -7.61 22.24
N SER A 107 4.41 -6.77 21.34
CA SER A 107 5.81 -6.79 20.92
C SER A 107 6.69 -5.96 21.84
#